data_e30a611ca83bfc3690d5d1b96dd62693
#
_entry.id   e30a611ca83bfc3690d5d1b96dd62693
#
_cell.length_a   1.000
_cell.length_b   1.000
_cell.length_c   1.000
_cell.angle_alpha   90.00
_cell.angle_beta   90.00
_cell.angle_gamma   90.00
#
_symmetry.space_group_name_H-M   'P 1'
#
loop_
_entity.id
_entity.type
_entity.pdbx_description
1 polymer ?
#
loop_
_entity_poly.entity_id
_entity_poly.type
_entity_poly.pdbx_seq_one_letter_code
_entity_poly.pdbx_strand_id
1 'polypeptide(L)'
;MRQGRPRKEWTNKDIEKMEITDDVISQLKYNAGLSPEQVEALKKTLDDTLKQYNLEKEVVKDEDKSIKDINAEALEDFLNSKRVESKSKCTIYNYGNEISKMFVILNKDYREITSDDIRKYMNYRKEHDGLANVTIHNIRMYLMSFYKWCTIEERVRRNPMDKIGVVKTEKKVIETLSDEEAEIIRCACQNERDLAIIDLLSGSGMRVSELSGLNIRDVNFETGEIKVFGKGSKERICFLTGKAKVHLKWYLEQRTDDNEALFVTAKHPYNRLGKNGIEFILKSIAKRSRIPRTRLYPHKYRSTLATNMINKGADASQVQNILGHQSVDTTLKCYARVDTNTIKQAHHTYVS
;
A
#
# COMPACT_ATOMS: atom_id res chain seq x y z
N MET A 1 51.57 12.33 40.10
CA MET A 1 50.14 12.03 40.06
C MET A 1 49.35 13.29 39.75
N ARG A 2 48.82 13.42 38.50
CA ARG A 2 47.95 14.55 38.15
C ARG A 2 46.51 14.12 38.45
N GLN A 3 45.92 14.74 39.46
CA GLN A 3 44.49 14.57 39.75
C GLN A 3 43.67 15.15 38.58
N GLY A 4 42.91 14.30 37.90
CA GLY A 4 41.97 14.72 36.87
C GLY A 4 40.84 15.54 37.50
N ARG A 5 40.50 16.70 36.87
CA ARG A 5 39.35 17.51 37.26
C ARG A 5 38.07 16.64 37.11
N PRO A 6 37.14 16.69 38.07
CA PRO A 6 35.87 15.97 37.94
C PRO A 6 35.11 16.47 36.70
N ARG A 7 34.61 15.55 35.90
CA ARG A 7 33.72 15.86 34.78
C ARG A 7 32.39 16.42 35.39
N LYS A 8 32.05 17.63 35.01
CA LYS A 8 30.79 18.25 35.37
C LYS A 8 29.66 17.42 34.75
N GLU A 9 28.87 16.75 35.55
CA GLU A 9 27.61 16.11 35.06
C GLU A 9 26.60 17.19 34.79
N TRP A 10 26.16 17.29 33.53
CA TRP A 10 25.13 18.22 33.09
C TRP A 10 23.76 17.66 33.46
N THR A 11 22.94 18.46 34.12
CA THR A 11 21.53 18.11 34.38
C THR A 11 20.66 18.43 33.16
N ASN A 12 19.47 17.80 33.02
CA ASN A 12 18.53 18.13 31.93
C ASN A 12 18.19 19.62 31.89
N LYS A 13 18.12 20.29 33.07
CA LYS A 13 17.90 21.73 33.14
C LYS A 13 19.05 22.58 32.59
N ASP A 14 20.28 22.10 32.70
CA ASP A 14 21.44 22.82 32.13
C ASP A 14 21.44 22.70 30.60
N ILE A 15 20.97 21.57 30.06
CA ILE A 15 20.84 21.33 28.61
C ILE A 15 19.75 22.24 28.03
N GLU A 16 18.58 22.32 28.65
CA GLU A 16 17.49 23.21 28.21
C GLU A 16 17.89 24.69 28.18
N LYS A 17 18.66 25.14 29.18
CA LYS A 17 19.17 26.52 29.21
C LYS A 17 20.18 26.79 28.08
N MET A 18 21.02 25.82 27.74
CA MET A 18 21.94 25.93 26.60
C MET A 18 21.20 26.00 25.27
N GLU A 19 20.14 25.21 25.08
CA GLU A 19 19.32 25.25 23.86
C GLU A 19 18.68 26.63 23.67
N ILE A 20 18.10 27.23 24.72
CA ILE A 20 17.52 28.57 24.66
C ILE A 20 18.59 29.62 24.31
N THR A 21 19.76 29.52 24.91
CA THR A 21 20.87 30.46 24.62
C THR A 21 21.31 30.35 23.15
N ASP A 22 21.46 29.14 22.63
CA ASP A 22 21.88 28.91 21.25
C ASP A 22 20.80 29.35 20.23
N ASP A 23 19.52 29.16 20.51
CA ASP A 23 18.41 29.63 19.68
C ASP A 23 18.36 31.16 19.61
N VAL A 24 18.45 31.85 20.75
CA VAL A 24 18.44 33.33 20.80
C VAL A 24 19.65 33.89 20.02
N ILE A 25 20.81 33.29 20.18
CA ILE A 25 22.02 33.73 19.46
C ILE A 25 21.88 33.49 17.96
N SER A 26 21.33 32.36 17.54
CA SER A 26 21.11 32.06 16.13
C SER A 26 20.17 33.06 15.46
N GLN A 27 19.07 33.41 16.13
CA GLN A 27 18.12 34.41 15.65
C GLN A 27 18.73 35.80 15.56
N LEU A 28 19.53 36.21 16.57
CA LEU A 28 20.17 37.51 16.59
C LEU A 28 21.30 37.64 15.58
N LYS A 29 22.09 36.57 15.33
CA LYS A 29 23.08 36.53 14.25
C LYS A 29 22.43 36.72 12.88
N TYR A 30 21.28 36.10 12.64
CA TYR A 30 20.56 36.21 11.38
C TYR A 30 19.96 37.61 11.17
N ASN A 31 19.37 38.18 12.22
CA ASN A 31 18.61 39.44 12.13
C ASN A 31 19.45 40.72 12.34
N ALA A 32 20.53 40.66 13.10
CA ALA A 32 21.28 41.85 13.53
C ALA A 32 22.76 41.89 13.09
N GLY A 33 23.26 40.88 12.40
CA GLY A 33 24.63 40.86 11.84
C GLY A 33 25.73 41.06 12.90
N LEU A 34 25.60 40.44 14.08
CA LEU A 34 26.52 40.60 15.21
C LEU A 34 27.94 40.09 14.90
N SER A 35 28.96 40.81 15.37
CA SER A 35 30.32 40.36 15.30
C SER A 35 30.61 39.15 16.23
N PRO A 36 31.64 38.34 15.98
CA PRO A 36 32.00 37.22 16.86
C PRO A 36 32.18 37.58 18.31
N GLU A 37 32.78 38.77 18.60
CA GLU A 37 32.99 39.27 19.96
C GLU A 37 31.70 39.65 20.66
N GLN A 38 30.73 40.23 19.89
CA GLN A 38 29.40 40.56 20.40
C GLN A 38 28.57 39.31 20.72
N VAL A 39 28.73 38.25 19.88
CA VAL A 39 28.08 36.96 20.10
C VAL A 39 28.60 36.33 21.40
N GLU A 40 29.92 36.34 21.65
CA GLU A 40 30.53 35.77 22.85
C GLU A 40 30.08 36.48 24.11
N ALA A 41 30.07 37.83 24.07
CA ALA A 41 29.60 38.66 25.18
C ALA A 41 28.11 38.43 25.49
N LEU A 42 27.26 38.30 24.45
CA LEU A 42 25.84 38.00 24.56
C LEU A 42 25.62 36.63 25.16
N LYS A 43 26.36 35.60 24.67
CA LYS A 43 26.30 34.23 25.19
C LYS A 43 26.59 34.19 26.69
N LYS A 44 27.66 34.81 27.10
CA LYS A 44 28.01 34.88 28.51
C LYS A 44 26.96 35.59 29.37
N THR A 45 26.40 36.69 28.87
CA THR A 45 25.35 37.44 29.60
C THR A 45 24.06 36.63 29.72
N LEU A 46 23.64 35.92 28.67
CA LEU A 46 22.48 35.02 28.68
C LEU A 46 22.66 33.86 29.63
N ASP A 47 23.81 33.19 29.60
CA ASP A 47 24.13 32.09 30.49
C ASP A 47 24.10 32.51 31.97
N ASP A 48 24.68 33.67 32.29
CA ASP A 48 24.73 34.18 33.66
C ASP A 48 23.34 34.67 34.12
N THR A 49 22.52 35.20 33.23
CA THR A 49 21.15 35.58 33.52
C THR A 49 20.26 34.39 33.75
N LEU A 50 20.30 33.41 32.84
CA LEU A 50 19.47 32.22 32.91
C LEU A 50 19.80 31.29 34.10
N LYS A 51 21.03 31.38 34.68
CA LYS A 51 21.36 30.67 35.93
C LYS A 51 20.52 31.16 37.13
N GLN A 52 20.03 32.41 37.11
CA GLN A 52 19.25 32.99 38.21
C GLN A 52 17.77 32.58 38.12
N TYR A 53 17.30 32.00 37.00
CA TYR A 53 15.92 31.65 36.79
C TYR A 53 15.70 30.14 36.80
N ASN A 54 14.62 29.70 37.40
CA ASN A 54 14.16 28.32 37.31
C ASN A 54 13.22 28.28 36.12
N LEU A 55 13.76 27.90 34.93
CA LEU A 55 12.98 27.81 33.72
C LEU A 55 12.17 26.50 33.74
N GLU A 56 10.87 26.60 33.67
CA GLU A 56 9.98 25.52 33.32
C GLU A 56 9.49 25.78 31.88
N LYS A 57 9.64 24.78 31.03
CA LYS A 57 9.12 24.85 29.67
C LYS A 57 7.60 24.90 29.79
N GLU A 58 7.05 26.10 29.66
CA GLU A 58 5.61 26.27 29.51
C GLU A 58 5.25 25.60 28.20
N VAL A 59 4.66 24.40 28.28
CA VAL A 59 4.01 23.80 27.13
C VAL A 59 2.88 24.75 26.80
N VAL A 60 3.07 25.57 25.77
CA VAL A 60 1.98 26.38 25.21
C VAL A 60 0.91 25.35 24.84
N LYS A 61 -0.05 25.21 25.74
CA LYS A 61 -1.26 24.47 25.41
C LYS A 61 -1.87 25.25 24.26
N ASP A 62 -2.13 24.56 23.17
CA ASP A 62 -2.96 25.05 22.06
C ASP A 62 -4.40 25.26 22.61
N GLU A 63 -4.58 26.22 23.50
CA GLU A 63 -5.83 26.44 24.25
C GLU A 63 -6.99 26.91 23.36
N ASP A 64 -6.69 27.26 22.10
CA ASP A 64 -7.70 27.70 21.12
C ASP A 64 -8.04 26.69 20.01
N LYS A 65 -7.29 25.59 19.88
CA LYS A 65 -7.58 24.59 18.82
C LYS A 65 -8.52 23.51 19.33
N SER A 66 -9.58 23.23 18.58
CA SER A 66 -10.45 22.09 18.88
C SER A 66 -9.70 20.76 18.72
N ILE A 67 -10.11 19.71 19.46
CA ILE A 67 -9.56 18.34 19.30
C ILE A 67 -9.59 17.92 17.82
N LYS A 68 -10.63 18.33 17.10
CA LYS A 68 -10.79 18.03 15.68
C LYS A 68 -9.69 18.67 14.83
N ASP A 69 -9.35 19.91 15.13
CA ASP A 69 -8.32 20.66 14.38
C ASP A 69 -6.92 20.11 14.68
N ILE A 70 -6.63 19.80 15.95
CA ILE A 70 -5.37 19.15 16.36
C ILE A 70 -5.18 17.82 15.64
N ASN A 71 -6.21 16.97 15.62
CA ASN A 71 -6.16 15.68 14.97
C ASN A 71 -6.07 15.80 13.44
N ALA A 72 -6.75 16.79 12.84
CA ALA A 72 -6.71 17.03 11.40
C ALA A 72 -5.32 17.50 10.94
N GLU A 73 -4.68 18.39 11.68
CA GLU A 73 -3.33 18.88 11.42
C GLU A 73 -2.31 17.73 11.52
N ALA A 74 -2.34 16.93 12.58
CA ALA A 74 -1.47 15.78 12.76
C ALA A 74 -1.63 14.74 11.64
N LEU A 75 -2.88 14.51 11.20
CA LEU A 75 -3.15 13.61 10.08
C LEU A 75 -2.58 14.15 8.77
N GLU A 76 -2.76 15.44 8.47
CA GLU A 76 -2.24 16.02 7.22
C GLU A 76 -0.71 15.98 7.19
N ASP A 77 -0.03 16.27 8.28
CA ASP A 77 1.43 16.16 8.41
C ASP A 77 1.90 14.73 8.17
N PHE A 78 1.21 13.76 8.77
CA PHE A 78 1.48 12.35 8.52
C PHE A 78 1.30 11.99 7.04
N LEU A 79 0.20 12.41 6.41
CA LEU A 79 -0.06 12.14 5.00
C LEU A 79 0.98 12.81 4.10
N ASN A 80 1.45 14.02 4.46
CA ASN A 80 2.53 14.70 3.76
C ASN A 80 3.84 13.90 3.85
N SER A 81 4.20 13.38 5.02
CA SER A 81 5.37 12.50 5.16
C SER A 81 5.25 11.27 4.25
N LYS A 82 4.04 10.69 4.12
CA LYS A 82 3.79 9.53 3.24
C LYS A 82 3.81 9.87 1.74
N ARG A 83 3.49 11.12 1.39
CA ARG A 83 3.66 11.64 0.01
C ARG A 83 5.15 11.74 -0.34
N VAL A 84 5.98 12.27 0.56
CA VAL A 84 7.44 12.33 0.40
C VAL A 84 8.04 10.91 0.27
N GLU A 85 7.54 9.92 1.04
CA GLU A 85 7.90 8.51 0.88
C GLU A 85 7.43 7.89 -0.45
N SER A 86 6.86 8.65 -1.35
CA SER A 86 6.34 8.20 -2.66
C SER A 86 5.30 7.07 -2.55
N LYS A 87 4.50 7.04 -1.48
CA LYS A 87 3.37 6.10 -1.37
C LYS A 87 2.32 6.40 -2.42
N SER A 88 1.64 5.34 -2.89
CA SER A 88 0.58 5.50 -3.90
C SER A 88 -0.59 6.35 -3.38
N LYS A 89 -1.27 7.08 -4.27
CA LYS A 89 -2.48 7.86 -3.94
C LYS A 89 -3.53 7.01 -3.19
N CYS A 90 -3.71 5.75 -3.60
CA CYS A 90 -4.63 4.82 -2.94
C CYS A 90 -4.19 4.48 -1.51
N THR A 91 -2.89 4.30 -1.28
CA THR A 91 -2.34 4.02 0.06
C THR A 91 -2.55 5.23 0.98
N ILE A 92 -2.26 6.44 0.48
CA ILE A 92 -2.46 7.70 1.21
C ILE A 92 -3.93 7.89 1.57
N TYR A 93 -4.83 7.66 0.61
CA TYR A 93 -6.28 7.71 0.84
C TYR A 93 -6.73 6.74 1.94
N ASN A 94 -6.23 5.49 1.91
CA ASN A 94 -6.58 4.49 2.92
C ASN A 94 -6.08 4.87 4.32
N TYR A 95 -4.87 5.40 4.43
CA TYR A 95 -4.37 5.97 5.69
C TYR A 95 -5.29 7.06 6.21
N GLY A 96 -5.57 8.08 5.37
CA GLY A 96 -6.42 9.21 5.74
C GLY A 96 -7.81 8.76 6.20
N ASN A 97 -8.46 7.91 5.41
CA ASN A 97 -9.81 7.43 5.69
C ASN A 97 -9.90 6.65 7.02
N GLU A 98 -8.97 5.74 7.30
CA GLU A 98 -9.06 4.90 8.51
C GLU A 98 -8.64 5.65 9.77
N ILE A 99 -7.63 6.53 9.69
CA ILE A 99 -7.20 7.33 10.84
C ILE A 99 -8.27 8.38 11.18
N SER A 100 -8.85 9.05 10.17
CA SER A 100 -9.97 9.99 10.40
C SER A 100 -11.16 9.31 11.07
N LYS A 101 -11.52 8.08 10.66
CA LYS A 101 -12.60 7.31 11.32
C LYS A 101 -12.29 7.04 12.78
N MET A 102 -11.05 6.69 13.10
CA MET A 102 -10.63 6.49 14.49
C MET A 102 -10.81 7.78 15.30
N PHE A 103 -10.39 8.92 14.80
CA PHE A 103 -10.54 10.20 15.47
C PHE A 103 -12.00 10.58 15.71
N VAL A 104 -12.84 10.37 14.70
CA VAL A 104 -14.28 10.64 14.82
C VAL A 104 -14.95 9.73 15.87
N ILE A 105 -14.64 8.44 15.86
CA ILE A 105 -15.28 7.47 16.77
C ILE A 105 -14.79 7.65 18.20
N LEU A 106 -13.49 7.87 18.40
CA LEU A 106 -12.92 8.01 19.75
C LEU A 106 -13.17 9.40 20.33
N ASN A 107 -13.30 10.45 19.50
CA ASN A 107 -13.46 11.85 19.88
C ASN A 107 -12.46 12.28 20.97
N LYS A 108 -11.18 11.92 20.80
CA LYS A 108 -10.06 12.22 21.70
C LYS A 108 -8.90 12.82 20.94
N ASP A 109 -8.11 13.66 21.60
CA ASP A 109 -6.81 14.08 21.09
C ASP A 109 -5.93 12.84 20.83
N TYR A 110 -5.30 12.78 19.64
CA TYR A 110 -4.46 11.63 19.26
C TYR A 110 -3.32 11.36 20.25
N ARG A 111 -2.88 12.39 20.98
CA ARG A 111 -1.82 12.30 22.02
C ARG A 111 -2.30 11.58 23.28
N GLU A 112 -3.60 11.57 23.55
CA GLU A 112 -4.23 10.98 24.73
C GLU A 112 -4.85 9.59 24.45
N ILE A 113 -4.87 9.16 23.18
CA ILE A 113 -5.41 7.85 22.80
C ILE A 113 -4.53 6.74 23.35
N THR A 114 -5.13 5.89 24.15
CA THR A 114 -4.48 4.76 24.80
C THR A 114 -4.61 3.47 23.99
N SER A 115 -3.82 2.44 24.37
CA SER A 115 -3.97 1.09 23.80
C SER A 115 -5.37 0.50 24.01
N ASP A 116 -6.04 0.86 25.11
CA ASP A 116 -7.40 0.39 25.39
C ASP A 116 -8.44 1.07 24.50
N ASP A 117 -8.27 2.35 24.23
CA ASP A 117 -9.12 3.07 23.28
C ASP A 117 -9.00 2.44 21.88
N ILE A 118 -7.79 2.10 21.44
CA ILE A 118 -7.57 1.44 20.15
C ILE A 118 -8.20 0.06 20.12
N ARG A 119 -8.11 -0.73 21.20
CA ARG A 119 -8.79 -2.04 21.29
C ARG A 119 -10.30 -1.88 21.18
N LYS A 120 -10.88 -0.92 21.89
CA LYS A 120 -12.32 -0.59 21.82
C LYS A 120 -12.72 -0.19 20.40
N TYR A 121 -11.93 0.67 19.76
CA TYR A 121 -12.15 1.07 18.37
C TYR A 121 -12.12 -0.12 17.41
N MET A 122 -11.09 -0.98 17.49
CA MET A 122 -10.97 -2.14 16.60
C MET A 122 -12.10 -3.16 16.83
N ASN A 123 -12.53 -3.36 18.08
CA ASN A 123 -13.67 -4.21 18.40
C ASN A 123 -14.97 -3.61 17.87
N TYR A 124 -15.20 -2.31 18.06
CA TYR A 124 -16.36 -1.62 17.50
C TYR A 124 -16.43 -1.82 15.97
N ARG A 125 -15.32 -1.61 15.26
CA ARG A 125 -15.26 -1.82 13.80
C ARG A 125 -15.53 -3.26 13.40
N LYS A 126 -15.12 -4.22 14.23
CA LYS A 126 -15.37 -5.64 13.97
C LYS A 126 -16.84 -6.03 14.21
N GLU A 127 -17.42 -5.61 15.32
CA GLU A 127 -18.75 -6.03 15.73
C GLU A 127 -19.85 -5.20 15.10
N HIS A 128 -19.71 -3.88 15.10
CA HIS A 128 -20.72 -2.97 14.56
C HIS A 128 -20.70 -2.91 13.03
N ASP A 129 -19.51 -2.80 12.43
CA ASP A 129 -19.39 -2.71 10.96
C ASP A 129 -19.27 -4.09 10.31
N GLY A 130 -19.24 -5.18 11.06
CA GLY A 130 -19.16 -6.55 10.56
C GLY A 130 -17.87 -6.85 9.79
N LEU A 131 -16.75 -6.18 10.11
CA LEU A 131 -15.53 -6.29 9.33
C LEU A 131 -14.80 -7.62 9.55
N ALA A 132 -14.35 -8.23 8.47
CA ALA A 132 -13.54 -9.44 8.52
C ALA A 132 -12.15 -9.19 9.18
N ASN A 133 -11.58 -10.22 9.81
CA ASN A 133 -10.28 -10.14 10.47
C ASN A 133 -9.16 -9.58 9.57
N VAL A 134 -9.19 -9.84 8.26
CA VAL A 134 -8.23 -9.28 7.30
C VAL A 134 -8.35 -7.75 7.23
N THR A 135 -9.57 -7.21 7.24
CA THR A 135 -9.79 -5.76 7.24
C THR A 135 -9.33 -5.14 8.56
N ILE A 136 -9.64 -5.77 9.70
CA ILE A 136 -9.16 -5.34 11.03
C ILE A 136 -7.62 -5.37 11.09
N HIS A 137 -6.98 -6.38 10.50
CA HIS A 137 -5.52 -6.43 10.38
C HIS A 137 -4.98 -5.23 9.59
N ASN A 138 -5.60 -4.86 8.47
CA ASN A 138 -5.20 -3.69 7.68
C ASN A 138 -5.39 -2.38 8.46
N ILE A 139 -6.51 -2.22 9.19
CA ILE A 139 -6.74 -1.08 10.09
C ILE A 139 -5.59 -0.99 11.10
N ARG A 140 -5.26 -2.10 11.76
CA ARG A 140 -4.14 -2.15 12.70
C ARG A 140 -2.83 -1.67 12.06
N MET A 141 -2.54 -2.08 10.82
CA MET A 141 -1.33 -1.67 10.10
C MET A 141 -1.31 -0.16 9.81
N TYR A 142 -2.46 0.42 9.46
CA TYR A 142 -2.56 1.87 9.24
C TYR A 142 -2.34 2.65 10.53
N LEU A 143 -2.98 2.26 11.63
CA LEU A 143 -2.81 2.89 12.93
C LEU A 143 -1.38 2.73 13.47
N MET A 144 -0.76 1.55 13.30
CA MET A 144 0.65 1.32 13.65
C MET A 144 1.58 2.27 12.88
N SER A 145 1.33 2.49 11.58
CA SER A 145 2.14 3.39 10.77
C SER A 145 2.03 4.84 11.25
N PHE A 146 0.82 5.29 11.63
CA PHE A 146 0.58 6.63 12.16
C PHE A 146 1.27 6.84 13.50
N TYR A 147 1.02 5.98 14.48
CA TYR A 147 1.60 6.14 15.81
C TYR A 147 3.12 5.91 15.85
N LYS A 148 3.65 5.05 14.96
CA LYS A 148 5.10 4.93 14.78
C LYS A 148 5.70 6.25 14.28
N TRP A 149 5.06 6.91 13.33
CA TRP A 149 5.47 8.23 12.86
C TRP A 149 5.35 9.26 13.97
N CYS A 150 4.23 9.33 14.70
CA CYS A 150 4.06 10.23 15.84
C CYS A 150 5.15 10.05 16.90
N THR A 151 5.62 8.82 17.13
CA THR A 151 6.69 8.55 18.11
C THR A 151 8.05 9.02 17.59
N ILE A 152 8.33 8.84 16.29
CA ILE A 152 9.57 9.28 15.64
C ILE A 152 9.65 10.82 15.63
N GLU A 153 8.53 11.49 15.39
CA GLU A 153 8.42 12.96 15.41
C GLU A 153 8.20 13.52 16.82
N GLU A 154 8.40 12.69 17.86
CA GLU A 154 8.29 13.05 19.28
C GLU A 154 6.95 13.67 19.69
N ARG A 155 5.89 13.49 18.86
CA ARG A 155 4.53 13.99 19.13
C ARG A 155 3.79 13.19 20.20
N VAL A 156 4.21 11.93 20.43
CA VAL A 156 3.73 11.06 21.50
C VAL A 156 4.92 10.39 22.19
N ARG A 157 4.89 10.33 23.51
CA ARG A 157 5.98 9.72 24.29
C ARG A 157 6.13 8.22 24.10
N ARG A 158 5.01 7.51 23.89
CA ARG A 158 4.95 6.04 23.71
C ARG A 158 3.94 5.68 22.67
N ASN A 159 4.29 4.74 21.82
CA ASN A 159 3.38 4.23 20.80
C ASN A 159 2.28 3.37 21.43
N PRO A 160 0.99 3.78 21.42
CA PRO A 160 -0.09 2.99 21.98
C PRO A 160 -0.32 1.66 21.25
N MET A 161 0.19 1.53 20.02
CA MET A 161 0.06 0.30 19.22
C MET A 161 1.00 -0.82 19.65
N ASP A 162 2.04 -0.55 20.45
CA ASP A 162 3.03 -1.57 20.84
C ASP A 162 2.39 -2.70 21.69
N LYS A 163 1.32 -2.38 22.41
CA LYS A 163 0.54 -3.36 23.20
C LYS A 163 -0.59 -4.03 22.40
N ILE A 164 -0.73 -3.73 21.10
CA ILE A 164 -1.77 -4.30 20.24
C ILE A 164 -1.19 -5.48 19.47
N GLY A 165 -1.60 -6.69 19.82
CA GLY A 165 -1.17 -7.92 19.17
C GLY A 165 -1.55 -7.99 17.68
N VAL A 166 -0.93 -8.91 16.95
CA VAL A 166 -1.27 -9.15 15.54
C VAL A 166 -2.64 -9.84 15.46
N VAL A 167 -3.52 -9.31 14.61
CA VAL A 167 -4.82 -9.93 14.36
C VAL A 167 -4.61 -11.20 13.54
N LYS A 168 -5.01 -12.34 14.07
CA LYS A 168 -4.97 -13.63 13.37
C LYS A 168 -5.94 -13.59 12.19
N THR A 169 -5.45 -13.85 11.01
CA THR A 169 -6.25 -13.95 9.78
C THR A 169 -6.29 -15.41 9.33
N GLU A 170 -7.46 -15.87 8.91
CA GLU A 170 -7.59 -17.19 8.35
C GLU A 170 -6.84 -17.26 7.01
N LYS A 171 -6.05 -18.30 6.82
CA LYS A 171 -5.46 -18.62 5.52
C LYS A 171 -6.56 -19.24 4.65
N LYS A 172 -7.27 -18.43 3.88
CA LYS A 172 -8.21 -18.96 2.90
C LYS A 172 -7.44 -19.65 1.78
N VAL A 173 -7.80 -20.88 1.51
CA VAL A 173 -7.32 -21.59 0.32
C VAL A 173 -7.82 -20.85 -0.91
N ILE A 174 -6.91 -20.46 -1.80
CA ILE A 174 -7.27 -19.74 -3.03
C ILE A 174 -7.95 -20.75 -3.96
N GLU A 175 -9.28 -20.70 -4.06
CA GLU A 175 -9.99 -21.47 -5.09
C GLU A 175 -9.59 -20.96 -6.47
N THR A 176 -9.43 -21.87 -7.43
CA THR A 176 -9.14 -21.56 -8.84
C THR A 176 -10.40 -21.74 -9.70
N LEU A 177 -10.38 -21.19 -10.90
CA LEU A 177 -11.37 -21.53 -11.91
C LEU A 177 -11.04 -22.90 -12.46
N SER A 178 -12.05 -23.79 -12.63
CA SER A 178 -11.89 -25.02 -13.38
C SER A 178 -11.84 -24.76 -14.89
N ASP A 179 -11.38 -25.72 -15.67
CA ASP A 179 -11.36 -25.60 -17.14
C ASP A 179 -12.78 -25.47 -17.70
N GLU A 180 -13.75 -26.18 -17.10
CA GLU A 180 -15.17 -26.05 -17.43
C GLU A 180 -15.71 -24.65 -17.14
N GLU A 181 -15.46 -24.12 -15.95
CA GLU A 181 -15.84 -22.74 -15.61
C GLU A 181 -15.18 -21.71 -16.54
N ALA A 182 -13.92 -21.91 -16.89
CA ALA A 182 -13.22 -21.02 -17.83
C ALA A 182 -13.89 -21.03 -19.22
N GLU A 183 -14.34 -22.18 -19.70
CA GLU A 183 -15.03 -22.28 -20.99
C GLU A 183 -16.45 -21.70 -20.92
N ILE A 184 -17.21 -21.97 -19.86
CA ILE A 184 -18.54 -21.34 -19.62
C ILE A 184 -18.42 -19.80 -19.63
N ILE A 185 -17.38 -19.26 -19.01
CA ILE A 185 -17.11 -17.81 -18.98
C ILE A 185 -16.84 -17.29 -20.40
N ARG A 186 -16.05 -18.00 -21.18
CA ARG A 186 -15.72 -17.64 -22.57
C ARG A 186 -16.98 -17.64 -23.43
N CYS A 187 -17.80 -18.69 -23.35
CA CYS A 187 -19.06 -18.80 -24.07
C CYS A 187 -20.08 -17.70 -23.68
N ALA A 188 -19.98 -17.14 -22.48
CA ALA A 188 -20.82 -16.04 -22.03
C ALA A 188 -20.36 -14.65 -22.51
N CYS A 189 -19.22 -14.55 -23.20
CA CYS A 189 -18.78 -13.32 -23.84
C CYS A 189 -19.64 -13.02 -25.08
N GLN A 190 -19.96 -11.75 -25.31
CA GLN A 190 -20.87 -11.34 -26.39
C GLN A 190 -20.17 -10.67 -27.57
N ASN A 191 -18.87 -10.36 -27.41
CA ASN A 191 -18.09 -9.67 -28.42
C ASN A 191 -16.60 -9.98 -28.26
N GLU A 192 -15.82 -9.69 -29.31
CA GLU A 192 -14.38 -9.97 -29.35
C GLU A 192 -13.60 -9.20 -28.29
N ARG A 193 -14.01 -7.99 -27.91
CA ARG A 193 -13.37 -7.24 -26.83
C ARG A 193 -13.44 -7.99 -25.51
N ASP A 194 -14.61 -8.51 -25.16
CA ASP A 194 -14.83 -9.21 -23.90
C ASP A 194 -14.02 -10.52 -23.90
N LEU A 195 -13.98 -11.27 -25.03
CA LEU A 195 -13.15 -12.46 -25.21
C LEU A 195 -11.66 -12.14 -25.10
N ALA A 196 -11.19 -11.10 -25.78
CA ALA A 196 -9.78 -10.68 -25.73
C ALA A 196 -9.36 -10.31 -24.29
N ILE A 197 -10.22 -9.63 -23.51
CA ILE A 197 -9.96 -9.31 -22.09
C ILE A 197 -9.82 -10.59 -21.26
N ILE A 198 -10.75 -11.54 -21.41
CA ILE A 198 -10.75 -12.81 -20.69
C ILE A 198 -9.50 -13.62 -21.01
N ASP A 199 -9.17 -13.74 -22.31
CA ASP A 199 -8.03 -14.52 -22.77
C ASP A 199 -6.69 -13.92 -22.35
N LEU A 200 -6.58 -12.58 -22.37
CA LEU A 200 -5.41 -11.88 -21.83
C LEU A 200 -5.25 -12.09 -20.33
N LEU A 201 -6.30 -11.94 -19.55
CA LEU A 201 -6.25 -12.17 -18.11
C LEU A 201 -5.88 -13.62 -17.79
N SER A 202 -6.45 -14.59 -18.52
CA SER A 202 -6.20 -16.03 -18.31
C SER A 202 -4.78 -16.43 -18.67
N GLY A 203 -4.28 -15.95 -19.81
CA GLY A 203 -3.01 -16.38 -20.38
C GLY A 203 -1.80 -15.67 -19.82
N SER A 204 -1.92 -14.39 -19.47
CA SER A 204 -0.81 -13.57 -18.98
C SER A 204 -0.78 -13.40 -17.47
N GLY A 205 -1.91 -13.58 -16.80
CA GLY A 205 -2.05 -13.30 -15.36
C GLY A 205 -1.74 -11.85 -14.97
N MET A 206 -1.81 -10.91 -15.90
CA MET A 206 -1.55 -9.50 -15.64
C MET A 206 -2.55 -8.89 -14.65
N ARG A 207 -2.14 -7.83 -13.96
CA ARG A 207 -3.05 -7.10 -13.05
C ARG A 207 -4.02 -6.28 -13.87
N VAL A 208 -5.22 -6.04 -13.34
CA VAL A 208 -6.21 -5.17 -14.02
C VAL A 208 -5.66 -3.77 -14.30
N SER A 209 -4.78 -3.27 -13.45
CA SER A 209 -4.12 -1.98 -13.67
C SER A 209 -3.12 -1.99 -14.82
N GLU A 210 -2.44 -3.10 -15.01
CA GLU A 210 -1.53 -3.32 -16.13
C GLU A 210 -2.36 -3.41 -17.43
N LEU A 211 -3.40 -4.23 -17.44
CA LEU A 211 -4.29 -4.38 -18.59
C LEU A 211 -4.93 -3.04 -19.02
N SER A 212 -5.46 -2.27 -18.05
CA SER A 212 -6.08 -0.97 -18.35
C SER A 212 -5.10 0.10 -18.85
N GLY A 213 -3.81 -0.06 -18.56
CA GLY A 213 -2.75 0.85 -18.98
C GLY A 213 -2.14 0.56 -20.35
N LEU A 214 -2.43 -0.61 -20.93
CA LEU A 214 -1.82 -1.02 -22.20
C LEU A 214 -2.25 -0.13 -23.38
N ASN A 215 -1.30 0.13 -24.25
CA ASN A 215 -1.50 0.68 -25.59
C ASN A 215 -1.37 -0.42 -26.65
N ILE A 216 -1.85 -0.18 -27.85
CA ILE A 216 -1.71 -1.12 -28.98
C ILE A 216 -0.24 -1.39 -29.27
N ARG A 217 0.61 -0.37 -29.21
CA ARG A 217 2.07 -0.46 -29.44
C ARG A 217 2.83 -1.32 -28.43
N ASP A 218 2.23 -1.57 -27.24
CA ASP A 218 2.87 -2.38 -26.21
C ASP A 218 2.75 -3.90 -26.51
N VAL A 219 2.01 -4.27 -27.57
CA VAL A 219 1.77 -5.64 -27.99
C VAL A 219 2.54 -5.95 -29.27
N ASN A 220 3.47 -6.88 -29.21
CA ASN A 220 4.12 -7.44 -30.41
C ASN A 220 3.35 -8.68 -30.85
N PHE A 221 2.61 -8.57 -31.96
CA PHE A 221 1.83 -9.68 -32.50
C PHE A 221 2.69 -10.73 -33.24
N GLU A 222 3.94 -10.46 -33.57
CA GLU A 222 4.84 -11.45 -34.17
C GLU A 222 5.41 -12.38 -33.12
N THR A 223 6.07 -11.81 -32.10
CA THR A 223 6.68 -12.58 -31.00
C THR A 223 5.67 -13.02 -29.94
N GLY A 224 4.51 -12.40 -29.86
CA GLY A 224 3.52 -12.64 -28.82
C GLY A 224 3.87 -11.99 -27.47
N GLU A 225 4.79 -11.05 -27.46
CA GLU A 225 5.22 -10.34 -26.24
C GLU A 225 4.37 -9.11 -25.97
N ILE A 226 4.12 -8.85 -24.69
CA ILE A 226 3.42 -7.65 -24.19
C ILE A 226 4.30 -6.99 -23.16
N LYS A 227 4.63 -5.72 -23.37
CA LYS A 227 5.33 -4.91 -22.37
C LYS A 227 4.35 -4.35 -21.37
N VAL A 228 4.50 -4.67 -20.09
CA VAL A 228 3.64 -4.18 -19.02
C VAL A 228 4.45 -3.43 -17.98
N PHE A 229 3.89 -2.31 -17.49
CA PHE A 229 4.49 -1.51 -16.44
C PHE A 229 3.80 -1.81 -15.09
N GLY A 230 4.56 -2.36 -14.17
CA GLY A 230 4.10 -2.71 -12.83
C GLY A 230 4.24 -1.56 -11.83
N LYS A 231 3.98 -1.87 -10.56
CA LYS A 231 4.16 -0.92 -9.44
C LYS A 231 5.63 -0.47 -9.35
N GLY A 232 5.85 0.85 -9.32
CA GLY A 232 7.19 1.44 -9.27
C GLY A 232 7.88 1.47 -10.64
N SER A 233 7.10 1.55 -11.73
CA SER A 233 7.61 1.64 -13.12
C SER A 233 8.52 0.49 -13.55
N LYS A 234 8.46 -0.65 -12.86
CA LYS A 234 9.20 -1.84 -13.27
C LYS A 234 8.53 -2.44 -14.50
N GLU A 235 9.29 -2.50 -15.60
CA GLU A 235 8.89 -3.17 -16.83
C GLU A 235 9.01 -4.68 -16.67
N ARG A 236 8.04 -5.42 -17.21
CA ARG A 236 8.13 -6.86 -17.40
C ARG A 236 7.46 -7.27 -18.69
N ILE A 237 7.85 -8.39 -19.24
CA ILE A 237 7.24 -8.98 -20.40
C ILE A 237 6.18 -9.99 -19.96
N CYS A 238 5.00 -9.91 -20.55
CA CYS A 238 3.97 -10.94 -20.53
C CYS A 238 3.85 -11.58 -21.92
N PHE A 239 3.21 -12.73 -22.01
CA PHE A 239 3.08 -13.47 -23.27
C PHE A 239 1.62 -13.67 -23.64
N LEU A 240 1.32 -13.54 -24.94
CA LEU A 240 0.04 -13.88 -25.53
C LEU A 240 -0.06 -15.41 -25.71
N THR A 241 -1.18 -15.96 -25.27
CA THR A 241 -1.57 -17.29 -25.77
C THR A 241 -2.10 -17.19 -27.19
N GLY A 242 -2.12 -18.29 -27.95
CA GLY A 242 -2.70 -18.31 -29.31
C GLY A 242 -4.15 -17.80 -29.34
N LYS A 243 -4.98 -18.19 -28.34
CA LYS A 243 -6.37 -17.71 -28.20
C LYS A 243 -6.41 -16.20 -28.00
N ALA A 244 -5.64 -15.66 -27.06
CA ALA A 244 -5.57 -14.23 -26.80
C ALA A 244 -5.12 -13.44 -28.04
N LYS A 245 -4.14 -13.96 -28.78
CA LYS A 245 -3.64 -13.33 -30.01
C LYS A 245 -4.73 -13.22 -31.09
N VAL A 246 -5.51 -14.25 -31.30
CA VAL A 246 -6.59 -14.29 -32.29
C VAL A 246 -7.70 -13.32 -31.92
N HIS A 247 -8.27 -13.42 -30.73
CA HIS A 247 -9.38 -12.57 -30.31
C HIS A 247 -8.98 -11.09 -30.16
N LEU A 248 -7.73 -10.83 -29.76
CA LEU A 248 -7.22 -9.47 -29.71
C LEU A 248 -7.09 -8.84 -31.11
N LYS A 249 -6.62 -9.62 -32.10
CA LYS A 249 -6.58 -9.14 -33.51
C LYS A 249 -7.97 -8.84 -34.01
N TRP A 250 -8.92 -9.77 -33.88
CA TRP A 250 -10.30 -9.58 -34.32
C TRP A 250 -10.96 -8.38 -33.64
N TYR A 251 -10.71 -8.18 -32.33
CA TYR A 251 -11.19 -6.99 -31.65
C TYR A 251 -10.60 -5.71 -32.28
N LEU A 252 -9.30 -5.67 -32.53
CA LEU A 252 -8.64 -4.48 -33.09
C LEU A 252 -9.12 -4.20 -34.53
N GLU A 253 -9.37 -5.22 -35.32
CA GLU A 253 -9.93 -5.10 -36.70
C GLU A 253 -11.35 -4.52 -36.70
N GLN A 254 -12.12 -4.74 -35.64
CA GLN A 254 -13.47 -4.20 -35.50
C GLN A 254 -13.50 -2.75 -34.96
N ARG A 255 -12.36 -2.23 -34.51
CA ARG A 255 -12.29 -0.85 -33.99
C ARG A 255 -12.38 0.17 -35.11
N THR A 256 -13.12 1.26 -34.84
CA THR A 256 -13.32 2.37 -35.76
C THR A 256 -12.81 3.70 -35.21
N ASP A 257 -12.03 3.65 -34.11
CA ASP A 257 -11.47 4.81 -33.41
C ASP A 257 -9.95 4.83 -33.54
N ASP A 258 -9.32 6.00 -33.32
CA ASP A 258 -7.87 6.21 -33.37
C ASP A 258 -7.22 6.24 -31.98
N ASN A 259 -7.91 5.79 -30.92
CA ASN A 259 -7.38 5.83 -29.56
C ASN A 259 -6.21 4.82 -29.42
N GLU A 260 -5.08 5.29 -28.90
CA GLU A 260 -3.90 4.44 -28.69
C GLU A 260 -4.09 3.31 -27.68
N ALA A 261 -5.10 3.43 -26.78
CA ALA A 261 -5.36 2.42 -25.76
C ALA A 261 -5.69 1.07 -26.37
N LEU A 262 -5.15 -0.02 -25.81
CA LEU A 262 -5.44 -1.38 -26.26
C LEU A 262 -6.94 -1.70 -26.16
N PHE A 263 -7.59 -1.29 -25.06
CA PHE A 263 -9.03 -1.47 -24.86
C PHE A 263 -9.73 -0.14 -24.65
N VAL A 264 -10.86 0.04 -25.33
CA VAL A 264 -11.70 1.23 -25.25
C VAL A 264 -13.13 0.90 -24.84
N THR A 265 -13.87 1.94 -24.42
CA THR A 265 -15.32 1.82 -24.16
C THR A 265 -16.07 1.49 -25.44
N ALA A 266 -17.25 0.84 -25.33
CA ALA A 266 -18.06 0.42 -26.50
C ALA A 266 -18.78 1.57 -27.21
N LYS A 267 -18.81 2.76 -26.62
CA LYS A 267 -19.56 3.93 -27.15
C LYS A 267 -18.63 5.12 -27.28
N HIS A 268 -18.94 5.96 -28.30
CA HIS A 268 -18.29 7.25 -28.44
C HIS A 268 -18.28 8.01 -27.09
N PRO A 269 -17.17 8.66 -26.73
CA PRO A 269 -15.97 8.95 -27.52
C PRO A 269 -14.85 7.88 -27.46
N TYR A 270 -15.17 6.61 -27.21
CA TYR A 270 -14.22 5.48 -27.19
C TYR A 270 -13.00 5.73 -26.29
N ASN A 271 -13.28 6.17 -25.06
CA ASN A 271 -12.24 6.42 -24.06
C ASN A 271 -11.54 5.12 -23.65
N ARG A 272 -10.28 5.25 -23.20
CA ARG A 272 -9.55 4.14 -22.59
C ARG A 272 -10.40 3.42 -21.54
N LEU A 273 -10.46 2.10 -21.64
CA LEU A 273 -11.19 1.26 -20.70
C LEU A 273 -10.44 1.18 -19.37
N GLY A 274 -10.92 1.89 -18.35
CA GLY A 274 -10.33 1.91 -17.02
C GLY A 274 -10.59 0.61 -16.24
N LYS A 275 -9.95 0.47 -15.07
CA LYS A 275 -10.10 -0.68 -14.17
C LYS A 275 -11.56 -1.00 -13.85
N ASN A 276 -12.34 0.03 -13.49
CA ASN A 276 -13.76 -0.13 -13.16
C ASN A 276 -14.58 -0.64 -14.35
N GLY A 277 -14.22 -0.22 -15.57
CA GLY A 277 -14.84 -0.71 -16.80
C GLY A 277 -14.56 -2.18 -17.04
N ILE A 278 -13.32 -2.63 -16.87
CA ILE A 278 -12.94 -4.05 -16.96
C ILE A 278 -13.69 -4.87 -15.90
N GLU A 279 -13.72 -4.40 -14.65
CA GLU A 279 -14.45 -5.07 -13.58
C GLU A 279 -15.97 -5.13 -13.86
N PHE A 280 -16.53 -4.09 -14.46
CA PHE A 280 -17.94 -4.09 -14.87
C PHE A 280 -18.22 -5.14 -15.95
N ILE A 281 -17.32 -5.27 -16.95
CA ILE A 281 -17.42 -6.32 -17.98
C ILE A 281 -17.40 -7.69 -17.32
N LEU A 282 -16.44 -7.96 -16.42
CA LEU A 282 -16.38 -9.25 -15.71
C LEU A 282 -17.65 -9.53 -14.89
N LYS A 283 -18.20 -8.51 -14.23
CA LYS A 283 -19.49 -8.64 -13.51
C LYS A 283 -20.64 -9.00 -14.44
N SER A 284 -20.67 -8.41 -15.63
CA SER A 284 -21.69 -8.68 -16.64
C SER A 284 -21.57 -10.10 -17.18
N ILE A 285 -20.33 -10.56 -17.45
CA ILE A 285 -20.06 -11.93 -17.87
C ILE A 285 -20.44 -12.92 -16.76
N ALA A 286 -20.09 -12.65 -15.49
CA ALA A 286 -20.47 -13.48 -14.34
C ALA A 286 -22.00 -13.69 -14.28
N LYS A 287 -22.78 -12.62 -14.51
CA LYS A 287 -24.25 -12.71 -14.54
C LYS A 287 -24.75 -13.62 -15.67
N ARG A 288 -24.16 -13.52 -16.87
CA ARG A 288 -24.56 -14.33 -18.03
C ARG A 288 -24.14 -15.80 -17.90
N SER A 289 -22.94 -16.04 -17.40
CA SER A 289 -22.38 -17.38 -17.18
C SER A 289 -22.96 -18.12 -15.98
N ARG A 290 -23.76 -17.44 -15.14
CA ARG A 290 -24.27 -17.97 -13.87
C ARG A 290 -23.16 -18.37 -12.87
N ILE A 291 -21.93 -17.96 -13.13
CA ILE A 291 -20.80 -18.15 -12.19
C ILE A 291 -20.86 -17.06 -11.11
N PRO A 292 -20.75 -17.40 -9.83
CA PRO A 292 -20.83 -16.41 -8.77
C PRO A 292 -19.82 -15.27 -8.97
N ARG A 293 -20.28 -14.02 -8.81
CA ARG A 293 -19.42 -12.82 -8.95
C ARG A 293 -18.18 -12.86 -8.06
N THR A 294 -18.27 -13.52 -6.91
CA THR A 294 -17.15 -13.73 -5.99
C THR A 294 -16.06 -14.62 -6.57
N ARG A 295 -16.32 -15.32 -7.69
CA ARG A 295 -15.40 -16.18 -8.39
C ARG A 295 -14.88 -15.58 -9.71
N LEU A 296 -15.47 -14.48 -10.21
CA LEU A 296 -15.05 -13.85 -11.47
C LEU A 296 -14.58 -12.41 -11.25
N TYR A 297 -13.28 -12.23 -11.00
CA TYR A 297 -12.61 -10.96 -10.84
C TYR A 297 -11.13 -11.07 -11.32
N PRO A 298 -10.46 -9.97 -11.67
CA PRO A 298 -9.15 -10.04 -12.34
C PRO A 298 -8.09 -10.83 -11.58
N HIS A 299 -8.03 -10.68 -10.25
CA HIS A 299 -7.04 -11.41 -9.44
C HIS A 299 -7.28 -12.93 -9.40
N LYS A 300 -8.51 -13.37 -9.65
CA LYS A 300 -8.84 -14.81 -9.76
C LYS A 300 -8.12 -15.46 -10.93
N TYR A 301 -8.12 -14.84 -12.12
CA TYR A 301 -7.38 -15.35 -13.28
C TYR A 301 -5.89 -15.51 -13.01
N ARG A 302 -5.32 -14.49 -12.34
CA ARG A 302 -3.91 -14.53 -11.98
C ARG A 302 -3.58 -15.64 -10.98
N SER A 303 -4.41 -15.85 -9.96
CA SER A 303 -4.23 -16.95 -9.00
C SER A 303 -4.48 -18.32 -9.63
N THR A 304 -5.43 -18.43 -10.57
CA THR A 304 -5.68 -19.65 -11.36
C THR A 304 -4.46 -19.99 -12.22
N LEU A 305 -3.92 -19.00 -12.95
CA LEU A 305 -2.72 -19.21 -13.76
C LEU A 305 -1.53 -19.65 -12.90
N ALA A 306 -1.28 -18.98 -11.76
CA ALA A 306 -0.22 -19.35 -10.83
C ALA A 306 -0.34 -20.80 -10.36
N THR A 307 -1.53 -21.21 -9.92
CA THR A 307 -1.79 -22.59 -9.45
C THR A 307 -1.64 -23.60 -10.58
N ASN A 308 -2.17 -23.30 -11.78
CA ASN A 308 -2.05 -24.18 -12.94
C ASN A 308 -0.61 -24.37 -13.40
N MET A 309 0.22 -23.31 -13.34
CA MET A 309 1.66 -23.41 -13.64
C MET A 309 2.37 -24.35 -12.65
N ILE A 310 2.10 -24.16 -11.35
CA ILE A 310 2.67 -25.00 -10.28
C ILE A 310 2.24 -26.47 -10.48
N ASN A 311 0.96 -26.71 -10.71
CA ASN A 311 0.44 -28.08 -10.94
C ASN A 311 1.01 -28.73 -12.21
N LYS A 312 1.50 -27.94 -13.17
CA LYS A 312 2.22 -28.40 -14.35
C LYS A 312 3.73 -28.52 -14.14
N GLY A 313 4.23 -28.34 -12.93
CA GLY A 313 5.63 -28.50 -12.55
C GLY A 313 6.52 -27.29 -12.68
N ALA A 314 5.94 -26.10 -12.91
CA ALA A 314 6.73 -24.85 -12.85
C ALA A 314 7.20 -24.57 -11.42
N ASP A 315 8.46 -24.16 -11.27
CA ASP A 315 8.99 -23.78 -9.99
C ASP A 315 8.49 -22.37 -9.54
N ALA A 316 8.66 -22.07 -8.24
CA ALA A 316 8.19 -20.80 -7.68
C ALA A 316 8.84 -19.59 -8.33
N SER A 317 10.08 -19.68 -8.77
CA SER A 317 10.84 -18.58 -9.37
C SER A 317 10.30 -18.28 -10.78
N GLN A 318 9.99 -19.30 -11.55
CA GLN A 318 9.36 -19.16 -12.87
C GLN A 318 8.00 -18.47 -12.75
N VAL A 319 7.15 -18.95 -11.83
CA VAL A 319 5.83 -18.35 -11.57
C VAL A 319 5.96 -16.90 -11.07
N GLN A 320 6.93 -16.66 -10.18
CA GLN A 320 7.20 -15.30 -9.68
C GLN A 320 7.61 -14.36 -10.81
N ASN A 321 8.50 -14.77 -11.69
CA ASN A 321 8.98 -13.96 -12.81
C ASN A 321 7.87 -13.66 -13.81
N ILE A 322 7.11 -14.67 -14.24
CA ILE A 322 6.01 -14.51 -15.21
C ILE A 322 4.93 -13.60 -14.66
N LEU A 323 4.56 -13.78 -13.40
CA LEU A 323 3.53 -12.96 -12.77
C LEU A 323 4.06 -11.61 -12.25
N GLY A 324 5.36 -11.45 -12.02
CA GLY A 324 5.95 -10.26 -11.42
C GLY A 324 5.48 -10.08 -9.97
N HIS A 325 5.61 -11.13 -9.14
CA HIS A 325 5.37 -11.04 -7.71
C HIS A 325 6.57 -10.39 -7.02
N GLN A 326 6.34 -9.36 -6.20
CA GLN A 326 7.40 -8.68 -5.44
C GLN A 326 7.98 -9.55 -4.32
N SER A 327 7.22 -10.56 -3.85
CA SER A 327 7.62 -11.49 -2.80
C SER A 327 7.31 -12.92 -3.20
N VAL A 328 8.26 -13.81 -2.92
CA VAL A 328 8.11 -15.27 -3.08
C VAL A 328 6.94 -15.79 -2.23
N ASP A 329 6.69 -15.20 -1.05
CA ASP A 329 5.56 -15.58 -0.19
C ASP A 329 4.21 -15.49 -0.89
N THR A 330 4.07 -14.53 -1.83
CA THR A 330 2.84 -14.40 -2.62
C THR A 330 2.67 -15.60 -3.55
N THR A 331 3.75 -16.10 -4.10
CA THR A 331 3.76 -17.29 -4.96
C THR A 331 3.58 -18.56 -4.14
N LEU A 332 4.25 -18.67 -2.98
CA LEU A 332 4.13 -19.81 -2.07
C LEU A 332 2.71 -20.03 -1.54
N LYS A 333 1.90 -18.98 -1.41
CA LYS A 333 0.47 -19.13 -1.08
C LYS A 333 -0.31 -19.94 -2.12
N CYS A 334 0.16 -19.98 -3.37
CA CYS A 334 -0.41 -20.82 -4.43
C CYS A 334 -0.02 -22.29 -4.27
N TYR A 335 1.12 -22.58 -3.61
CA TYR A 335 1.56 -23.98 -3.32
C TYR A 335 0.68 -24.70 -2.29
N ALA A 336 -0.12 -23.98 -1.50
CA ALA A 336 -1.04 -24.61 -0.54
C ALA A 336 -2.08 -25.54 -1.21
N ARG A 337 -2.09 -25.61 -2.55
CA ARG A 337 -2.95 -26.46 -3.39
C ARG A 337 -2.17 -27.37 -4.33
N VAL A 338 -0.95 -27.72 -4.00
CA VAL A 338 -0.25 -28.75 -4.78
C VAL A 338 -1.07 -30.05 -4.67
N ASP A 339 -1.59 -30.48 -5.80
CA ASP A 339 -2.36 -31.72 -5.87
C ASP A 339 -1.49 -32.91 -5.44
N THR A 340 -2.10 -33.88 -4.75
CA THR A 340 -1.43 -35.12 -4.33
C THR A 340 -0.73 -35.83 -5.49
N ASN A 341 -1.25 -35.71 -6.72
CA ASN A 341 -0.62 -36.25 -7.93
C ASN A 341 0.69 -35.55 -8.27
N THR A 342 0.76 -34.21 -8.11
CA THR A 342 2.00 -33.45 -8.33
C THR A 342 3.06 -33.81 -7.29
N ILE A 343 2.65 -34.03 -6.03
CA ILE A 343 3.56 -34.54 -4.99
C ILE A 343 4.08 -35.93 -5.31
N LYS A 344 3.22 -36.85 -5.79
CA LYS A 344 3.62 -38.20 -6.24
C LYS A 344 4.59 -38.13 -7.42
N GLN A 345 4.31 -37.31 -8.44
CA GLN A 345 5.21 -37.10 -9.57
C GLN A 345 6.56 -36.57 -9.14
N ALA A 346 6.58 -35.52 -8.26
CA ALA A 346 7.83 -35.01 -7.71
C ALA A 346 8.60 -36.10 -6.95
N HIS A 347 7.92 -36.87 -6.10
CA HIS A 347 8.54 -38.00 -5.40
C HIS A 347 9.17 -38.99 -6.37
N HIS A 348 8.44 -39.41 -7.41
CA HIS A 348 8.98 -40.33 -8.44
C HIS A 348 10.15 -39.74 -9.25
N THR A 349 10.13 -38.42 -9.48
CA THR A 349 11.17 -37.76 -10.29
C THR A 349 12.46 -37.50 -9.50
N TYR A 350 12.37 -37.23 -8.21
CA TYR A 350 13.52 -36.79 -7.41
C TYR A 350 13.97 -37.77 -6.32
N VAL A 351 13.22 -38.82 -6.05
CA VAL A 351 13.52 -39.78 -4.97
C VAL A 351 13.72 -41.23 -5.53
N SER A 352 13.43 -41.49 -6.82
CA SER A 352 13.77 -42.74 -7.54
C SER A 352 15.05 -42.53 -8.35
#